data_b59166fab1ceee806af600714b32d5a7
#
_entry.id   b59166fab1ceee806af600714b32d5a7
#
_cell.length_a   1.000
_cell.length_b   1.000
_cell.length_c   1.000
_cell.angle_alpha   90.00
_cell.angle_beta   90.00
_cell.angle_gamma   90.00
#
_symmetry.space_group_name_H-M   'P 1'
#
loop_
_entity.id
_entity.type
_entity.pdbx_description
1 polymer ?
#
loop_
_entity_poly.entity_id
_entity_poly.type
_entity_poly.pdbx_seq_one_letter_code
_entity_poly.pdbx_strand_id
1 'polypeptide(L)'
;MSHPTEPSPTPTTTTTTTTTKLHPIRDAAAQSPEAYEDEHVHSVYESIAGHFSSTRYKPWPFIASFLRERVASGSVGLDVGCGNGKYLGVREGADVHMIGSDRSPSLVGIARGRGFDVAVADGLALPFRPGCADFVLCIAVIHHMSTRERRVDALRKLLACVRGDGQVLVYVWALEQSSSRRGWDVNSEQDQLVPWVMKANQNKKDKESGGNEGVDTTYERFYHLYREGELEEDIRAAGGRVLESGYERDNWWVIGGHTEKTEKS
;
A
#
# COMPACT_ATOMS: atom_id res chain seq x y z
N MET A 1 17.50 60.22 -44.94
CA MET A 1 16.49 60.14 -43.90
C MET A 1 16.22 58.63 -43.72
N SER A 2 16.88 58.02 -42.71
CA SER A 2 16.82 56.58 -42.46
C SER A 2 15.95 56.41 -41.25
N HIS A 3 14.87 55.63 -41.38
CA HIS A 3 13.99 55.24 -40.27
C HIS A 3 14.61 54.06 -39.44
N PRO A 4 14.56 54.10 -38.14
CA PRO A 4 14.98 52.97 -37.33
C PRO A 4 13.88 51.87 -37.25
N THR A 5 14.29 50.66 -37.50
CA THR A 5 13.47 49.43 -37.33
C THR A 5 13.38 49.09 -35.86
N GLU A 6 12.16 48.94 -35.34
CA GLU A 6 11.86 48.40 -34.02
C GLU A 6 12.15 46.88 -33.95
N PRO A 7 12.64 46.34 -32.81
CA PRO A 7 12.82 44.89 -32.63
C PRO A 7 11.49 44.22 -32.26
N SER A 8 11.21 43.10 -32.93
CA SER A 8 10.07 42.22 -32.65
C SER A 8 10.14 41.59 -31.23
N PRO A 9 9.02 41.42 -30.54
CA PRO A 9 8.99 40.80 -29.21
C PRO A 9 9.28 39.32 -29.28
N THR A 10 10.19 38.86 -28.40
CA THR A 10 10.53 37.48 -28.14
C THR A 10 9.33 36.76 -27.49
N PRO A 11 8.97 35.52 -27.87
CA PRO A 11 7.89 34.80 -27.23
C PRO A 11 8.31 34.33 -25.82
N THR A 12 7.60 34.83 -24.81
CA THR A 12 7.73 34.39 -23.44
C THR A 12 7.07 33.01 -23.30
N THR A 13 7.88 31.99 -23.16
CA THR A 13 7.39 30.62 -22.86
C THR A 13 6.89 30.57 -21.41
N THR A 14 5.59 30.69 -21.23
CA THR A 14 4.94 30.47 -19.93
C THR A 14 4.91 28.98 -19.65
N THR A 15 5.83 28.51 -18.82
CA THR A 15 5.79 27.15 -18.29
C THR A 15 4.63 27.04 -17.27
N THR A 16 3.49 26.54 -17.71
CA THR A 16 2.36 26.26 -16.82
C THR A 16 2.71 25.03 -15.99
N THR A 17 3.19 25.24 -14.78
CA THR A 17 3.30 24.18 -13.79
C THR A 17 1.89 23.82 -13.32
N THR A 18 1.31 22.78 -13.89
CA THR A 18 0.02 22.25 -13.45
C THR A 18 0.23 21.58 -12.09
N THR A 19 0.02 22.33 -11.02
CA THR A 19 -0.14 21.76 -9.68
C THR A 19 -1.47 21.04 -9.67
N THR A 20 -1.43 19.71 -9.80
CA THR A 20 -2.62 18.85 -9.66
C THR A 20 -3.14 19.01 -8.23
N LYS A 21 -4.16 19.84 -8.04
CA LYS A 21 -4.91 19.89 -6.78
C LYS A 21 -5.58 18.53 -6.60
N LEU A 22 -5.17 17.81 -5.57
CA LEU A 22 -5.85 16.58 -5.13
C LEU A 22 -7.29 16.96 -4.77
N HIS A 23 -8.26 16.25 -5.34
CA HIS A 23 -9.67 16.50 -5.07
C HIS A 23 -10.08 15.88 -3.75
N PRO A 24 -10.71 16.64 -2.84
CA PRO A 24 -11.33 16.05 -1.64
C PRO A 24 -12.51 15.17 -2.07
N ILE A 25 -12.66 14.05 -1.38
CA ILE A 25 -13.69 13.05 -1.63
C ILE A 25 -15.05 13.66 -1.32
N ARG A 26 -15.86 13.96 -2.34
CA ARG A 26 -17.23 14.49 -2.18
C ARG A 26 -18.32 13.44 -2.28
N ASP A 27 -18.05 12.22 -2.75
CA ASP A 27 -19.08 11.24 -3.13
C ASP A 27 -19.10 9.95 -2.29
N ALA A 28 -18.22 9.80 -1.27
CA ALA A 28 -18.22 8.62 -0.40
C ALA A 28 -19.53 8.40 0.39
N ALA A 29 -20.37 9.42 0.51
CA ALA A 29 -21.65 9.33 1.24
C ALA A 29 -22.78 8.63 0.44
N ALA A 30 -22.60 8.41 -0.87
CA ALA A 30 -23.61 7.84 -1.75
C ALA A 30 -23.41 6.34 -2.07
N GLN A 31 -22.21 5.80 -1.81
CA GLN A 31 -21.85 4.40 -2.09
C GLN A 31 -21.59 3.63 -0.78
N SER A 32 -21.77 2.30 -0.83
CA SER A 32 -21.28 1.46 0.27
C SER A 32 -19.75 1.49 0.30
N PRO A 33 -19.12 1.32 1.49
CA PRO A 33 -17.65 1.25 1.61
C PRO A 33 -17.03 0.20 0.66
N GLU A 34 -17.68 -0.93 0.48
CA GLU A 34 -17.26 -2.00 -0.42
C GLU A 34 -17.25 -1.55 -1.89
N ALA A 35 -18.32 -0.90 -2.34
CA ALA A 35 -18.42 -0.42 -3.71
C ALA A 35 -17.39 0.69 -4.00
N TYR A 36 -17.17 1.58 -3.02
CA TYR A 36 -16.16 2.62 -3.11
C TYR A 36 -14.73 2.03 -3.19
N GLU A 37 -14.41 1.05 -2.35
CA GLU A 37 -13.12 0.35 -2.38
C GLU A 37 -12.95 -0.48 -3.65
N ASP A 38 -14.02 -1.07 -4.18
CA ASP A 38 -13.96 -1.79 -5.45
C ASP A 38 -13.58 -0.87 -6.61
N GLU A 39 -14.19 0.32 -6.68
CA GLU A 39 -13.89 1.32 -7.70
C GLU A 39 -12.50 1.92 -7.56
N HIS A 40 -12.14 2.40 -6.35
CA HIS A 40 -10.95 3.21 -6.13
C HIS A 40 -9.73 2.43 -5.59
N VAL A 41 -9.86 1.14 -5.33
CA VAL A 41 -8.75 0.31 -4.86
C VAL A 41 -8.62 -0.95 -5.71
N HIS A 42 -9.62 -1.84 -5.66
CA HIS A 42 -9.46 -3.18 -6.22
C HIS A 42 -9.35 -3.20 -7.73
N SER A 43 -10.27 -2.52 -8.43
CA SER A 43 -10.23 -2.38 -9.90
C SER A 43 -8.98 -1.68 -10.38
N VAL A 44 -8.48 -0.70 -9.60
CA VAL A 44 -7.26 0.03 -9.93
C VAL A 44 -6.03 -0.87 -9.82
N TYR A 45 -5.85 -1.58 -8.68
CA TYR A 45 -4.70 -2.48 -8.51
C TYR A 45 -4.70 -3.63 -9.51
N GLU A 46 -5.88 -4.14 -9.88
CA GLU A 46 -6.01 -5.13 -10.96
C GLU A 46 -5.53 -4.57 -12.30
N SER A 47 -5.92 -3.34 -12.63
CA SER A 47 -5.54 -2.67 -13.88
C SER A 47 -4.06 -2.34 -13.95
N ILE A 48 -3.43 -1.93 -12.83
CA ILE A 48 -2.04 -1.49 -12.81
C ILE A 48 -1.05 -2.59 -12.42
N ALA A 49 -1.47 -3.83 -12.16
CA ALA A 49 -0.69 -4.90 -11.54
C ALA A 49 0.71 -5.09 -12.17
N GLY A 50 0.80 -5.14 -13.50
CA GLY A 50 2.07 -5.31 -14.21
C GLY A 50 3.03 -4.14 -14.00
N HIS A 51 2.54 -2.90 -14.12
CA HIS A 51 3.34 -1.69 -13.91
C HIS A 51 3.70 -1.51 -12.43
N PHE A 52 2.78 -1.81 -11.51
CA PHE A 52 3.05 -1.84 -10.08
C PHE A 52 4.18 -2.81 -9.75
N SER A 53 4.11 -4.04 -10.25
CA SER A 53 5.12 -5.06 -9.99
C SER A 53 6.50 -4.68 -10.49
N SER A 54 6.60 -4.06 -11.68
CA SER A 54 7.88 -3.64 -12.25
C SER A 54 8.55 -2.50 -11.50
N THR A 55 7.78 -1.67 -10.78
CA THR A 55 8.27 -0.49 -10.07
C THR A 55 8.36 -0.67 -8.54
N ARG A 56 7.76 -1.70 -7.97
CA ARG A 56 7.64 -1.93 -6.51
C ARG A 56 8.15 -3.30 -6.07
N TYR A 57 9.34 -3.68 -6.55
CA TYR A 57 9.92 -5.02 -6.31
C TYR A 57 10.89 -5.10 -5.13
N LYS A 58 11.46 -3.96 -4.68
CA LYS A 58 12.44 -3.95 -3.59
C LYS A 58 11.76 -4.00 -2.22
N PRO A 59 12.13 -4.95 -1.33
CA PRO A 59 11.69 -4.94 0.06
C PRO A 59 12.15 -3.67 0.79
N TRP A 60 11.33 -3.18 1.71
CA TRP A 60 11.71 -2.07 2.58
C TRP A 60 12.68 -2.55 3.67
N PRO A 61 13.69 -1.74 4.04
CA PRO A 61 14.79 -2.19 4.90
C PRO A 61 14.35 -2.72 6.26
N PHE A 62 13.47 -2.00 6.97
CA PHE A 62 12.99 -2.43 8.28
C PHE A 62 12.23 -3.76 8.21
N ILE A 63 11.35 -3.94 7.21
CA ILE A 63 10.59 -5.18 7.05
C ILE A 63 11.53 -6.35 6.71
N ALA A 64 12.53 -6.10 5.87
CA ALA A 64 13.54 -7.10 5.56
C ALA A 64 14.38 -7.47 6.79
N SER A 65 14.75 -6.49 7.64
CA SER A 65 15.44 -6.72 8.93
C SER A 65 14.54 -7.48 9.90
N PHE A 66 13.27 -7.09 10.05
CA PHE A 66 12.30 -7.83 10.88
C PHE A 66 12.25 -9.31 10.50
N LEU A 67 12.11 -9.62 9.20
CA LEU A 67 12.06 -10.99 8.72
C LEU A 67 13.37 -11.76 8.96
N ARG A 68 14.54 -11.11 8.84
CA ARG A 68 15.84 -11.78 8.99
C ARG A 68 16.27 -11.95 10.43
N GLU A 69 15.97 -10.99 11.29
CA GLU A 69 16.56 -10.87 12.62
C GLU A 69 15.59 -11.23 13.73
N ARG A 70 14.27 -11.05 13.53
CA ARG A 70 13.27 -11.29 14.58
C ARG A 70 12.40 -12.53 14.36
N VAL A 71 12.34 -13.05 13.12
CA VAL A 71 11.59 -14.27 12.83
C VAL A 71 12.48 -15.48 13.05
N ALA A 72 12.06 -16.36 13.94
CA ALA A 72 12.78 -17.58 14.25
C ALA A 72 12.71 -18.62 13.12
N SER A 73 13.71 -19.46 13.02
CA SER A 73 13.71 -20.66 12.18
C SER A 73 12.54 -21.58 12.52
N GLY A 74 11.91 -22.20 11.51
CA GLY A 74 10.72 -23.04 11.67
C GLY A 74 9.41 -22.26 11.74
N SER A 75 9.45 -20.92 11.67
CA SER A 75 8.24 -20.09 11.72
C SER A 75 7.37 -20.22 10.48
N VAL A 76 6.07 -20.11 10.67
CA VAL A 76 5.06 -19.95 9.64
C VAL A 76 4.56 -18.50 9.64
N GLY A 77 4.65 -17.81 8.48
CA GLY A 77 4.24 -16.44 8.33
C GLY A 77 3.14 -16.24 7.29
N LEU A 78 2.35 -15.19 7.45
CA LEU A 78 1.40 -14.73 6.44
C LEU A 78 1.81 -13.33 5.95
N ASP A 79 1.65 -13.08 4.65
CA ASP A 79 1.76 -11.74 4.05
C ASP A 79 0.39 -11.38 3.44
N VAL A 80 -0.39 -10.58 4.16
CA VAL A 80 -1.74 -10.19 3.78
C VAL A 80 -1.70 -8.88 3.00
N GLY A 81 -2.16 -8.92 1.75
CA GLY A 81 -1.93 -7.88 0.75
C GLY A 81 -0.51 -7.97 0.19
N CYS A 82 -0.06 -9.19 -0.12
CA CYS A 82 1.31 -9.47 -0.53
C CYS A 82 1.71 -8.85 -1.87
N GLY A 83 0.74 -8.40 -2.66
CA GLY A 83 0.96 -7.85 -3.98
C GLY A 83 1.71 -8.83 -4.88
N ASN A 84 2.85 -8.39 -5.40
CA ASN A 84 3.72 -9.21 -6.24
C ASN A 84 4.65 -10.17 -5.47
N GLY A 85 4.45 -10.35 -4.16
CA GLY A 85 5.19 -11.28 -3.32
C GLY A 85 6.60 -10.82 -2.91
N LYS A 86 6.88 -9.51 -2.93
CA LYS A 86 8.25 -8.99 -2.69
C LYS A 86 8.85 -9.34 -1.31
N TYR A 87 8.01 -9.61 -0.30
CA TYR A 87 8.48 -10.00 1.03
C TYR A 87 8.58 -11.51 1.22
N LEU A 88 7.84 -12.31 0.42
CA LEU A 88 7.83 -13.76 0.51
C LEU A 88 9.20 -14.38 0.26
N GLY A 89 10.02 -13.77 -0.62
CA GLY A 89 11.35 -14.24 -0.94
C GLY A 89 12.48 -13.68 -0.06
N VAL A 90 12.20 -12.87 0.98
CA VAL A 90 13.27 -12.26 1.80
C VAL A 90 14.06 -13.30 2.58
N ARG A 91 13.42 -14.40 2.98
CA ARG A 91 14.00 -15.56 3.66
C ARG A 91 14.02 -16.81 2.77
N GLU A 92 14.13 -16.63 1.43
CA GLU A 92 14.20 -17.74 0.50
C GLU A 92 15.38 -18.69 0.82
N GLY A 93 15.11 -19.98 0.82
CA GLY A 93 16.08 -21.01 1.24
C GLY A 93 16.28 -21.13 2.75
N ALA A 94 15.61 -20.29 3.56
CA ALA A 94 15.56 -20.42 5.00
C ALA A 94 14.41 -21.37 5.41
N ASP A 95 14.47 -21.79 6.66
CA ASP A 95 13.49 -22.64 7.31
C ASP A 95 12.26 -21.85 7.84
N VAL A 96 11.82 -20.84 7.10
CA VAL A 96 10.63 -20.03 7.34
C VAL A 96 9.67 -20.23 6.16
N HIS A 97 8.47 -20.67 6.45
CA HIS A 97 7.44 -20.84 5.42
C HIS A 97 6.49 -19.65 5.42
N MET A 98 6.37 -18.97 4.28
CA MET A 98 5.49 -17.81 4.13
C MET A 98 4.40 -18.08 3.10
N ILE A 99 3.16 -17.74 3.44
CA ILE A 99 2.00 -17.81 2.54
C ILE A 99 1.50 -16.39 2.32
N GLY A 100 1.38 -15.99 1.05
CA GLY A 100 0.83 -14.69 0.67
C GLY A 100 -0.66 -14.74 0.35
N SER A 101 -1.34 -13.62 0.55
CA SER A 101 -2.68 -13.41 -0.01
C SER A 101 -2.83 -11.99 -0.51
N ASP A 102 -3.57 -11.83 -1.61
CA ASP A 102 -3.92 -10.52 -2.16
C ASP A 102 -5.29 -10.60 -2.83
N ARG A 103 -6.02 -9.48 -2.86
CA ARG A 103 -7.32 -9.45 -3.50
C ARG A 103 -7.23 -9.42 -5.03
N SER A 104 -6.12 -8.90 -5.61
CA SER A 104 -5.90 -8.84 -7.05
C SER A 104 -5.43 -10.19 -7.61
N PRO A 105 -6.24 -10.88 -8.44
CA PRO A 105 -5.82 -12.08 -9.16
C PRO A 105 -4.56 -11.88 -10.01
N SER A 106 -4.42 -10.71 -10.63
CA SER A 106 -3.24 -10.36 -11.44
C SER A 106 -1.96 -10.27 -10.61
N LEU A 107 -1.99 -9.63 -9.42
CA LEU A 107 -0.83 -9.59 -8.51
C LEU A 107 -0.50 -10.97 -7.96
N VAL A 108 -1.50 -11.75 -7.55
CA VAL A 108 -1.32 -13.15 -7.12
C VAL A 108 -0.72 -13.99 -8.24
N GLY A 109 -1.17 -13.81 -9.49
CA GLY A 109 -0.59 -14.47 -10.66
C GLY A 109 0.90 -14.17 -10.83
N ILE A 110 1.30 -12.92 -10.64
CA ILE A 110 2.71 -12.50 -10.69
C ILE A 110 3.52 -13.16 -9.55
N ALA A 111 3.02 -13.14 -8.32
CA ALA A 111 3.69 -13.74 -7.16
C ALA A 111 3.82 -15.26 -7.32
N ARG A 112 2.77 -15.94 -7.79
CA ARG A 112 2.79 -17.37 -8.10
C ARG A 112 3.80 -17.70 -9.21
N GLY A 113 3.89 -16.88 -10.24
CA GLY A 113 4.88 -17.01 -11.31
C GLY A 113 6.34 -16.89 -10.84
N ARG A 114 6.56 -16.34 -9.64
CA ARG A 114 7.85 -16.30 -8.95
C ARG A 114 8.10 -17.51 -8.03
N GLY A 115 7.18 -18.46 -7.98
CA GLY A 115 7.30 -19.68 -7.17
C GLY A 115 6.78 -19.56 -5.74
N PHE A 116 6.05 -18.51 -5.38
CA PHE A 116 5.54 -18.32 -4.03
C PHE A 116 4.17 -18.99 -3.81
N ASP A 117 3.94 -19.45 -2.58
CA ASP A 117 2.65 -19.95 -2.11
C ASP A 117 1.72 -18.76 -1.83
N VAL A 118 0.75 -18.57 -2.72
CA VAL A 118 -0.15 -17.42 -2.67
C VAL A 118 -1.59 -17.78 -3.05
N ALA A 119 -2.55 -17.07 -2.45
CA ALA A 119 -3.97 -17.22 -2.73
C ALA A 119 -4.64 -15.86 -3.00
N VAL A 120 -5.70 -15.88 -3.81
CA VAL A 120 -6.60 -14.73 -3.93
C VAL A 120 -7.51 -14.71 -2.70
N ALA A 121 -7.45 -13.62 -1.91
CA ALA A 121 -8.28 -13.48 -0.72
C ALA A 121 -8.50 -12.01 -0.35
N ASP A 122 -9.65 -11.74 0.27
CA ASP A 122 -9.97 -10.46 0.87
C ASP A 122 -9.36 -10.34 2.26
N GLY A 123 -8.73 -9.21 2.59
CA GLY A 123 -8.16 -8.93 3.92
C GLY A 123 -9.20 -8.93 5.05
N LEU A 124 -10.48 -8.74 4.72
CA LEU A 124 -11.62 -8.82 5.66
C LEU A 124 -12.22 -10.24 5.77
N ALA A 125 -11.85 -11.16 4.88
CA ALA A 125 -12.34 -12.54 4.84
C ALA A 125 -11.19 -13.51 4.57
N LEU A 126 -10.21 -13.52 5.47
CA LEU A 126 -8.99 -14.34 5.32
C LEU A 126 -9.32 -15.84 5.40
N PRO A 127 -8.80 -16.67 4.47
CA PRO A 127 -9.06 -18.10 4.43
C PRO A 127 -8.13 -18.91 5.38
N PHE A 128 -7.62 -18.26 6.43
CA PHE A 128 -6.68 -18.86 7.36
C PHE A 128 -7.36 -19.21 8.68
N ARG A 129 -6.91 -20.30 9.31
CA ARG A 129 -7.41 -20.69 10.62
C ARG A 129 -6.87 -19.75 11.71
N PRO A 130 -7.66 -19.45 12.75
CA PRO A 130 -7.15 -18.73 13.91
C PRO A 130 -5.91 -19.42 14.50
N GLY A 131 -4.92 -18.61 14.90
CA GLY A 131 -3.70 -19.09 15.55
C GLY A 131 -2.79 -19.95 14.66
N CYS A 132 -2.88 -19.85 13.33
CA CYS A 132 -2.09 -20.68 12.42
C CYS A 132 -0.69 -20.13 12.11
N ALA A 133 -0.39 -18.90 12.47
CA ALA A 133 0.84 -18.22 12.10
C ALA A 133 1.63 -17.74 13.33
N ASP A 134 2.97 -17.74 13.20
CA ASP A 134 3.89 -17.13 14.15
C ASP A 134 3.94 -15.63 13.99
N PHE A 135 3.79 -15.16 12.76
CA PHE A 135 3.73 -13.75 12.45
C PHE A 135 2.86 -13.48 11.22
N VAL A 136 2.35 -12.24 11.13
CA VAL A 136 1.60 -11.73 9.98
C VAL A 136 2.19 -10.40 9.55
N LEU A 137 2.44 -10.24 8.26
CA LEU A 137 2.73 -8.96 7.63
C LEU A 137 1.45 -8.39 7.01
N CYS A 138 1.27 -7.05 7.13
CA CYS A 138 0.26 -6.30 6.40
C CYS A 138 0.84 -4.93 6.03
N ILE A 139 1.45 -4.86 4.85
CA ILE A 139 2.33 -3.76 4.48
C ILE A 139 1.69 -2.90 3.39
N ALA A 140 1.27 -1.69 3.77
CA ALA A 140 0.64 -0.72 2.86
C ALA A 140 -0.69 -1.25 2.27
N VAL A 141 -1.56 -1.79 3.12
CA VAL A 141 -2.84 -2.41 2.74
C VAL A 141 -4.04 -1.75 3.41
N ILE A 142 -4.11 -1.76 4.76
CA ILE A 142 -5.33 -1.34 5.48
C ILE A 142 -5.69 0.13 5.26
N HIS A 143 -4.74 0.96 4.90
CA HIS A 143 -4.98 2.36 4.54
C HIS A 143 -5.78 2.54 3.24
N HIS A 144 -6.07 1.47 2.52
CA HIS A 144 -6.99 1.46 1.40
C HIS A 144 -8.44 1.18 1.80
N MET A 145 -8.69 0.82 3.05
CA MET A 145 -10.04 0.61 3.56
C MET A 145 -10.68 1.95 3.92
N SER A 146 -11.86 2.22 3.36
CA SER A 146 -12.47 3.54 3.34
C SER A 146 -13.06 4.01 4.68
N THR A 147 -13.30 3.08 5.62
CA THR A 147 -13.81 3.43 6.95
C THR A 147 -12.94 2.86 8.06
N ARG A 148 -12.96 3.52 9.22
CA ARG A 148 -12.21 3.07 10.41
C ARG A 148 -12.66 1.68 10.88
N GLU A 149 -13.96 1.41 10.83
CA GLU A 149 -14.54 0.11 11.22
C GLU A 149 -13.94 -1.02 10.40
N ARG A 150 -13.76 -0.79 9.09
CA ARG A 150 -13.17 -1.79 8.19
C ARG A 150 -11.67 -1.94 8.45
N ARG A 151 -10.94 -0.85 8.72
CA ARG A 151 -9.52 -0.91 9.11
C ARG A 151 -9.33 -1.69 10.41
N VAL A 152 -10.13 -1.39 11.42
CA VAL A 152 -10.11 -2.10 12.71
C VAL A 152 -10.53 -3.58 12.56
N ASP A 153 -11.52 -3.89 11.70
CA ASP A 153 -11.91 -5.27 11.46
C ASP A 153 -10.80 -6.07 10.76
N ALA A 154 -10.13 -5.47 9.78
CA ALA A 154 -8.96 -6.09 9.16
C ALA A 154 -7.86 -6.41 10.19
N LEU A 155 -7.51 -5.45 11.05
CA LEU A 155 -6.54 -5.68 12.14
C LEU A 155 -6.97 -6.80 13.07
N ARG A 156 -8.27 -6.91 13.39
CA ARG A 156 -8.82 -8.02 14.18
C ARG A 156 -8.65 -9.36 13.48
N LYS A 157 -8.84 -9.41 12.13
CA LYS A 157 -8.61 -10.63 11.34
C LYS A 157 -7.13 -11.01 11.32
N LEU A 158 -6.22 -10.05 11.18
CA LEU A 158 -4.78 -10.31 11.24
C LEU A 158 -4.38 -10.87 12.61
N LEU A 159 -4.82 -10.23 13.69
CA LEU A 159 -4.57 -10.68 15.06
C LEU A 159 -5.14 -12.10 15.30
N ALA A 160 -6.31 -12.42 14.75
CA ALA A 160 -6.87 -13.76 14.87
C ALA A 160 -6.02 -14.83 14.21
N CYS A 161 -5.23 -14.51 13.18
CA CYS A 161 -4.37 -15.47 12.49
C CYS A 161 -3.10 -15.81 13.26
N VAL A 162 -2.59 -14.93 14.12
CA VAL A 162 -1.39 -15.22 14.91
C VAL A 162 -1.74 -16.03 16.16
N ARG A 163 -0.83 -16.93 16.54
CA ARG A 163 -0.93 -17.66 17.81
C ARG A 163 -0.67 -16.75 19.01
N GLY A 164 -0.85 -17.25 20.24
CA GLY A 164 -0.87 -16.42 21.44
C GLY A 164 0.37 -15.55 21.68
N ASP A 165 1.55 -16.04 21.28
CA ASP A 165 2.84 -15.34 21.33
C ASP A 165 3.27 -14.75 19.98
N GLY A 166 2.43 -14.86 18.95
CA GLY A 166 2.70 -14.37 17.61
C GLY A 166 2.57 -12.86 17.48
N GLN A 167 3.09 -12.32 16.38
CA GLN A 167 3.17 -10.88 16.13
C GLN A 167 2.56 -10.49 14.79
N VAL A 168 1.94 -9.32 14.73
CA VAL A 168 1.54 -8.69 13.47
C VAL A 168 2.43 -7.47 13.23
N LEU A 169 2.98 -7.33 12.03
CA LEU A 169 3.67 -6.12 11.58
C LEU A 169 2.81 -5.41 10.54
N VAL A 170 2.37 -4.22 10.88
CA VAL A 170 1.50 -3.40 10.03
C VAL A 170 2.22 -2.11 9.65
N TYR A 171 2.13 -1.75 8.37
CA TYR A 171 2.61 -0.47 7.83
C TYR A 171 1.49 0.27 7.12
N VAL A 172 1.40 1.56 7.35
CA VAL A 172 0.44 2.47 6.71
C VAL A 172 1.12 3.76 6.28
N TRP A 173 0.61 4.42 5.26
CA TRP A 173 1.11 5.74 4.89
C TRP A 173 0.75 6.77 5.95
N ALA A 174 1.74 7.57 6.32
CA ALA A 174 1.59 8.68 7.25
C ALA A 174 0.96 9.90 6.56
N LEU A 175 0.22 10.70 7.32
CA LEU A 175 -0.20 12.05 6.93
C LEU A 175 0.99 13.02 7.01
N GLU A 176 1.78 12.87 8.08
CA GLU A 176 2.97 13.69 8.33
C GLU A 176 4.13 13.25 7.45
N GLN A 177 4.21 13.82 6.24
CA GLN A 177 5.23 13.50 5.24
C GLN A 177 6.13 14.70 4.97
N SER A 178 6.94 15.09 5.93
CA SER A 178 7.76 16.31 5.89
C SER A 178 8.75 16.36 4.71
N SER A 179 9.15 15.22 4.17
CA SER A 179 10.07 15.11 3.03
C SER A 179 9.38 14.77 1.71
N SER A 180 8.06 14.58 1.75
CA SER A 180 7.29 14.18 0.58
C SER A 180 7.11 15.32 -0.42
N ARG A 181 7.28 15.02 -1.71
CA ARG A 181 6.94 15.95 -2.80
C ARG A 181 5.45 16.29 -2.89
N ARG A 182 4.59 15.58 -2.15
CA ARG A 182 3.14 15.76 -2.11
C ARG A 182 2.72 16.86 -1.16
N GLY A 183 3.56 17.21 -0.18
CA GLY A 183 3.36 18.32 0.74
C GLY A 183 2.22 18.10 1.75
N TRP A 184 1.89 16.84 2.05
CA TRP A 184 0.92 16.54 3.10
C TRP A 184 1.52 16.82 4.49
N ASP A 185 0.72 17.41 5.34
CA ASP A 185 1.05 17.76 6.72
C ASP A 185 -0.15 17.51 7.65
N VAL A 186 0.01 17.82 8.93
CA VAL A 186 -1.02 17.62 9.97
C VAL A 186 -2.36 18.35 9.71
N ASN A 187 -2.38 19.33 8.79
CA ASN A 187 -3.58 20.09 8.43
C ASN A 187 -4.24 19.54 7.15
N SER A 188 -3.62 18.59 6.49
CA SER A 188 -4.18 17.97 5.29
C SER A 188 -5.32 17.02 5.63
N GLU A 189 -6.25 16.84 4.69
CA GLU A 189 -7.28 15.79 4.82
C GLU A 189 -6.63 14.41 4.80
N GLN A 190 -7.08 13.51 5.68
CA GLN A 190 -6.54 12.15 5.77
C GLN A 190 -6.94 11.28 4.57
N ASP A 191 -8.18 11.45 4.10
CA ASP A 191 -8.72 10.67 2.99
C ASP A 191 -8.34 11.33 1.66
N GLN A 192 -7.60 10.61 0.82
CA GLN A 192 -7.01 11.14 -0.41
C GLN A 192 -7.23 10.18 -1.59
N LEU A 193 -7.49 10.74 -2.76
CA LEU A 193 -7.34 10.03 -4.03
C LEU A 193 -5.95 10.32 -4.59
N VAL A 194 -5.14 9.28 -4.68
CA VAL A 194 -3.72 9.38 -5.04
C VAL A 194 -3.50 8.90 -6.47
N PRO A 195 -3.05 9.77 -7.38
CA PRO A 195 -2.89 9.41 -8.77
C PRO A 195 -1.75 8.40 -8.99
N TRP A 196 -1.99 7.46 -9.89
CA TRP A 196 -1.01 6.56 -10.48
C TRP A 196 -0.97 6.78 -11.98
N VAL A 197 0.11 7.35 -12.48
CA VAL A 197 0.28 7.64 -13.90
C VAL A 197 1.03 6.50 -14.57
N MET A 198 0.39 5.86 -15.53
CA MET A 198 1.02 4.92 -16.47
C MET A 198 1.34 5.67 -17.75
N LYS A 199 2.64 5.89 -17.98
CA LYS A 199 3.10 6.51 -19.22
C LYS A 199 2.89 5.59 -20.41
N ALA A 200 2.38 6.15 -21.50
CA ALA A 200 2.32 5.43 -22.76
C ALA A 200 3.72 4.96 -23.17
N ASN A 201 3.84 3.67 -23.54
CA ASN A 201 5.10 3.11 -24.03
C ASN A 201 5.49 3.83 -25.32
N GLN A 202 6.44 4.75 -25.25
CA GLN A 202 7.12 5.33 -26.41
C GLN A 202 8.15 4.29 -26.91
N ASN A 203 7.69 3.20 -27.51
CA ASN A 203 8.58 2.32 -28.24
C ASN A 203 9.19 3.07 -29.42
N LYS A 204 10.52 3.25 -29.42
CA LYS A 204 11.27 3.94 -30.50
C LYS A 204 11.03 3.33 -31.89
N LYS A 205 10.51 2.09 -31.97
CA LYS A 205 10.20 1.42 -33.24
C LYS A 205 8.90 1.88 -33.91
N ASP A 206 7.97 2.45 -33.15
CA ASP A 206 6.65 2.86 -33.69
C ASP A 206 6.66 4.28 -34.29
N LYS A 207 7.75 5.02 -34.13
CA LYS A 207 7.90 6.37 -34.74
C LYS A 207 8.07 6.36 -36.26
N GLU A 208 8.47 5.22 -36.82
CA GLU A 208 8.66 5.09 -38.30
C GLU A 208 7.38 4.69 -39.04
N SER A 209 6.33 4.27 -38.33
CA SER A 209 5.08 3.76 -38.92
C SER A 209 3.83 4.64 -38.71
N GLY A 210 3.99 5.90 -38.28
CA GLY A 210 2.84 6.82 -38.14
C GLY A 210 1.81 6.38 -37.06
N GLY A 211 2.25 5.60 -36.06
CA GLY A 211 1.41 5.11 -34.97
C GLY A 211 0.99 6.22 -34.03
N ASN A 212 -0.26 6.16 -33.60
CA ASN A 212 -0.91 7.09 -32.70
C ASN A 212 -0.07 7.29 -31.41
N GLU A 213 0.21 8.53 -31.03
CA GLU A 213 0.87 8.86 -29.75
C GLU A 213 -0.01 8.29 -28.63
N GLY A 214 0.48 7.28 -27.91
CA GLY A 214 -0.23 6.70 -26.77
C GLY A 214 -0.46 7.78 -25.71
N VAL A 215 -1.68 7.84 -25.17
CA VAL A 215 -2.05 8.79 -24.11
C VAL A 215 -1.70 8.18 -22.76
N ASP A 216 -1.06 8.98 -21.86
CA ASP A 216 -0.82 8.60 -20.47
C ASP A 216 -2.16 8.31 -19.79
N THR A 217 -2.24 7.17 -19.10
CA THR A 217 -3.44 6.80 -18.34
C THR A 217 -3.20 7.06 -16.87
N THR A 218 -4.11 7.80 -16.24
CA THR A 218 -4.06 8.09 -14.80
C THR A 218 -5.19 7.35 -14.11
N TYR A 219 -4.83 6.58 -13.08
CA TYR A 219 -5.74 5.93 -12.14
C TYR A 219 -5.67 6.65 -10.81
N GLU A 220 -6.79 6.77 -10.11
CA GLU A 220 -6.82 7.34 -8.76
C GLU A 220 -7.07 6.23 -7.73
N ARG A 221 -6.24 6.20 -6.68
CA ARG A 221 -6.32 5.20 -5.62
C ARG A 221 -6.67 5.87 -4.31
N PHE A 222 -7.67 5.33 -3.62
CA PHE A 222 -8.03 5.78 -2.29
C PHE A 222 -6.96 5.42 -1.27
N TYR A 223 -6.63 6.38 -0.38
CA TYR A 223 -5.78 6.23 0.78
C TYR A 223 -6.39 6.99 1.96
N HIS A 224 -6.43 6.33 3.10
CA HIS A 224 -6.52 6.97 4.39
C HIS A 224 -5.10 7.20 4.93
N LEU A 225 -4.67 8.44 5.07
CA LEU A 225 -3.35 8.80 5.60
C LEU A 225 -3.42 8.84 7.12
N TYR A 226 -2.69 7.96 7.77
CA TYR A 226 -2.72 7.81 9.22
C TYR A 226 -1.95 8.92 9.91
N ARG A 227 -2.52 9.48 10.98
CA ARG A 227 -1.84 10.40 11.91
C ARG A 227 -0.99 9.64 12.91
N GLU A 228 -0.04 10.35 13.51
CA GLU A 228 0.72 9.82 14.65
C GLU A 228 -0.21 9.27 15.74
N GLY A 229 0.04 8.03 16.18
CA GLY A 229 -0.73 7.35 17.21
C GLY A 229 -2.02 6.66 16.74
N GLU A 230 -2.55 6.97 15.56
CA GLU A 230 -3.82 6.42 15.09
C GLU A 230 -3.75 4.90 14.82
N LEU A 231 -2.63 4.42 14.28
CA LEU A 231 -2.45 2.98 14.03
C LEU A 231 -2.41 2.19 15.34
N GLU A 232 -1.77 2.74 16.37
CA GLU A 232 -1.76 2.16 17.72
C GLU A 232 -3.14 2.11 18.36
N GLU A 233 -3.95 3.16 18.13
CA GLU A 233 -5.35 3.17 18.59
C GLU A 233 -6.17 2.09 17.89
N ASP A 234 -6.00 1.92 16.57
CA ASP A 234 -6.71 0.91 15.79
C ASP A 234 -6.30 -0.52 16.17
N ILE A 235 -5.02 -0.77 16.48
CA ILE A 235 -4.56 -2.05 17.04
C ILE A 235 -5.26 -2.36 18.37
N ARG A 236 -5.35 -1.35 19.28
CA ARG A 236 -6.03 -1.52 20.57
C ARG A 236 -7.55 -1.73 20.38
N ALA A 237 -8.18 -0.99 19.48
CA ALA A 237 -9.59 -1.14 19.13
C ALA A 237 -9.90 -2.51 18.51
N ALA A 238 -8.93 -3.13 17.81
CA ALA A 238 -9.02 -4.48 17.29
C ALA A 238 -8.86 -5.57 18.36
N GLY A 239 -8.54 -5.21 19.61
CA GLY A 239 -8.31 -6.13 20.74
C GLY A 239 -6.86 -6.60 20.87
N GLY A 240 -5.93 -5.98 20.17
CA GLY A 240 -4.50 -6.21 20.25
C GLY A 240 -3.80 -5.32 21.28
N ARG A 241 -2.53 -5.63 21.54
CA ARG A 241 -1.60 -4.74 22.25
C ARG A 241 -0.50 -4.28 21.29
N VAL A 242 -0.03 -3.06 21.47
CA VAL A 242 1.15 -2.51 20.79
C VAL A 242 2.40 -3.01 21.52
N LEU A 243 3.30 -3.63 20.80
CA LEU A 243 4.61 -4.08 21.30
C LEU A 243 5.68 -3.05 20.98
N GLU A 244 5.71 -2.59 19.74
CA GLU A 244 6.58 -1.52 19.25
C GLU A 244 5.84 -0.72 18.19
N SER A 245 6.18 0.55 18.04
CA SER A 245 5.70 1.40 16.95
C SER A 245 6.76 2.40 16.55
N GLY A 246 6.61 2.98 15.36
CA GLY A 246 7.53 4.00 14.88
C GLY A 246 7.19 4.53 13.50
N TYR A 247 8.09 5.39 13.01
CA TYR A 247 7.96 6.06 11.73
C TYR A 247 9.18 5.74 10.85
N GLU A 248 8.95 5.37 9.59
CA GLU A 248 10.00 5.17 8.60
C GLU A 248 9.52 5.61 7.21
N ARG A 249 10.22 6.55 6.59
CA ARG A 249 10.03 6.93 5.19
C ARG A 249 8.57 7.17 4.81
N ASP A 250 7.96 8.14 5.48
CA ASP A 250 6.57 8.54 5.27
C ASP A 250 5.54 7.44 5.58
N ASN A 251 5.87 6.53 6.51
CA ASN A 251 4.96 5.49 6.98
C ASN A 251 5.01 5.37 8.51
N TRP A 252 3.85 5.19 9.13
CA TRP A 252 3.71 4.67 10.48
C TRP A 252 3.71 3.14 10.46
N TRP A 253 4.33 2.53 11.45
CA TRP A 253 4.30 1.09 11.61
C TRP A 253 4.08 0.69 13.06
N VAL A 254 3.46 -0.49 13.23
CA VAL A 254 3.23 -1.11 14.54
C VAL A 254 3.57 -2.58 14.44
N ILE A 255 4.31 -3.07 15.46
CA ILE A 255 4.35 -4.48 15.82
C ILE A 255 3.33 -4.66 16.93
N GLY A 256 2.30 -5.45 16.68
CA GLY A 256 1.23 -5.77 17.63
C GLY A 256 1.18 -7.26 17.96
N GLY A 257 0.45 -7.60 19.00
CA GLY A 257 0.21 -8.98 19.41
C GLY A 257 -1.06 -9.09 20.24
N HIS A 258 -1.36 -10.29 20.72
CA HIS A 258 -2.49 -10.49 21.62
C HIS A 258 -2.29 -9.78 22.96
N THR A 259 -3.37 -9.29 23.56
CA THR A 259 -3.37 -8.91 24.97
C THR A 259 -3.09 -10.15 25.82
N GLU A 260 -2.27 -10.01 26.87
CA GLU A 260 -2.03 -11.11 27.81
C GLU A 260 -3.38 -11.62 28.34
N LYS A 261 -3.59 -12.93 28.27
CA LYS A 261 -4.72 -13.52 29.00
C LYS A 261 -4.43 -13.28 30.47
N THR A 262 -5.23 -12.42 31.11
CA THR A 262 -5.24 -12.36 32.57
C THR A 262 -5.72 -13.74 33.02
N GLU A 263 -4.79 -14.57 33.49
CA GLU A 263 -5.18 -15.81 34.20
C GLU A 263 -6.04 -15.37 35.38
N LYS A 264 -7.35 -15.58 35.23
CA LYS A 264 -8.24 -15.52 36.40
C LYS A 264 -7.90 -16.68 37.29
N SER A 265 -7.18 -16.41 38.38
CA SER A 265 -6.99 -17.30 39.51
C SER A 265 -8.32 -17.78 40.04
#